data_20390aa6132d2d22ffe7635da0b5921d
#
_entry.id   20390aa6132d2d22ffe7635da0b5921d
#
_cell.length_a   1.000
_cell.length_b   1.000
_cell.length_c   1.000
_cell.angle_alpha   90.00
_cell.angle_beta   90.00
_cell.angle_gamma   90.00
#
_symmetry.space_group_name_H-M   'P 1'
#
loop_
_entity.id
_entity.type
_entity.pdbx_description
1 polymer ?
#
loop_
_entity_poly.entity_id
_entity_poly.type
_entity_poly.pdbx_seq_one_letter_code
_entity_poly.pdbx_strand_id
1 'polypeptide(L)'
;EIAREIMMGENAVARIIARPFVGKPGAFERTSNRRDYSLSPFEDTVLDTIKKSNLDVIGVGKIEDIFNKQCITEAIHTKDNMDGVDQTINYMKKENKGLIFT
;
A
#
# COMPACT_ATOMS: atom_id res chain seq x y z
N GLU A 1 -8.16 -8.26 12.12
CA GLU A 1 -9.55 -7.75 11.90
C GLU A 1 -10.09 -7.13 13.19
N ILE A 2 -10.21 -7.87 14.30
CA ILE A 2 -10.75 -7.38 15.59
C ILE A 2 -10.12 -6.04 16.04
N ALA A 3 -8.80 -5.91 15.96
CA ALA A 3 -8.12 -4.66 16.31
C ALA A 3 -8.55 -3.48 15.39
N ARG A 4 -8.85 -3.76 14.09
CA ARG A 4 -9.36 -2.75 13.19
C ARG A 4 -10.77 -2.28 13.56
N GLU A 5 -11.62 -3.19 14.00
CA GLU A 5 -12.99 -2.89 14.46
C GLU A 5 -12.98 -2.04 15.73
N ILE A 6 -12.10 -2.38 16.69
CA ILE A 6 -11.96 -1.63 17.95
C ILE A 6 -11.41 -0.22 17.70
N MET A 7 -10.44 -0.08 16.79
CA MET A 7 -9.74 1.18 16.49
C MET A 7 -10.47 1.98 15.40
N MET A 8 -11.76 2.28 15.66
CA MET A 8 -12.63 3.10 14.83
C MET A 8 -13.16 4.31 15.62
N GLY A 9 -13.85 5.22 14.95
CA GLY A 9 -14.41 6.42 15.58
C GLY A 9 -13.33 7.34 16.13
N GLU A 10 -13.48 7.82 17.34
CA GLU A 10 -12.54 8.75 18.00
C GLU A 10 -11.13 8.18 18.20
N ASN A 11 -11.01 6.85 18.29
CA ASN A 11 -9.73 6.14 18.44
C ASN A 11 -9.19 5.62 17.11
N ALA A 12 -9.71 6.07 15.99
CA ALA A 12 -9.31 5.58 14.69
C ALA A 12 -7.84 5.89 14.38
N VAL A 13 -7.13 4.87 13.92
CA VAL A 13 -5.78 5.01 13.36
C VAL A 13 -5.80 4.66 11.88
N ALA A 14 -5.02 5.36 11.09
CA ALA A 14 -5.01 5.21 9.65
C ALA A 14 -4.70 3.77 9.20
N ARG A 15 -3.84 3.06 9.95
CA ARG A 15 -3.40 1.71 9.57
C ARG A 15 -3.10 0.83 10.77
N ILE A 16 -3.58 -0.40 10.74
CA ILE A 16 -3.22 -1.47 11.68
C ILE A 16 -2.49 -2.56 10.91
N ILE A 17 -1.34 -2.97 11.40
CA ILE A 17 -0.47 -3.92 10.71
C ILE A 17 -0.34 -5.20 11.52
N ALA A 18 -0.73 -6.33 10.94
CA ALA A 18 -0.40 -7.66 11.46
C ALA A 18 0.97 -8.10 10.91
N ARG A 19 1.87 -8.50 11.80
CA ARG A 19 3.21 -8.99 11.46
C ARG A 19 3.44 -10.37 12.06
N PRO A 20 3.00 -11.44 11.39
CA PRO A 20 3.20 -12.80 11.88
C PRO A 20 4.69 -13.15 12.01
N PHE A 21 4.99 -13.98 12.98
CA PHE A 21 6.34 -14.48 13.24
C PHE A 21 6.30 -15.97 13.55
N VAL A 22 7.42 -16.62 13.42
CA VAL A 22 7.66 -18.02 13.80
C VAL A 22 8.86 -18.11 14.72
N GLY A 23 9.10 -19.27 15.31
CA GLY A 23 10.28 -19.50 16.13
C GLY A 23 9.95 -19.72 17.61
N LYS A 24 10.97 -19.59 18.45
CA LYS A 24 10.93 -19.83 19.90
C LYS A 24 11.40 -18.57 20.67
N PRO A 25 11.10 -18.44 21.97
CA PRO A 25 11.65 -17.37 22.77
C PRO A 25 13.17 -17.21 22.60
N GLY A 26 13.60 -15.98 22.27
CA GLY A 26 15.00 -15.65 21.96
C GLY A 26 15.43 -15.84 20.50
N ALA A 27 14.58 -16.47 19.66
CA ALA A 27 14.87 -16.73 18.23
C ALA A 27 13.60 -16.60 17.38
N PHE A 28 12.92 -15.47 17.50
CA PHE A 28 11.75 -15.18 16.66
C PHE A 28 12.16 -14.56 15.32
N GLU A 29 11.53 -15.03 14.24
CA GLU A 29 11.73 -14.55 12.89
C GLU A 29 10.40 -14.10 12.27
N ARG A 30 10.39 -12.91 11.66
CA ARG A 30 9.20 -12.37 10.96
C ARG A 30 8.97 -13.14 9.68
N THR A 31 7.70 -13.45 9.41
CA THR A 31 7.30 -14.05 8.13
C THR A 31 6.95 -12.97 7.10
N SER A 32 6.86 -13.36 5.83
CA SER A 32 6.37 -12.51 4.73
C SER A 32 4.86 -12.27 4.76
N ASN A 33 4.11 -12.96 5.63
CA ASN A 33 2.65 -12.92 5.72
C ASN A 33 2.14 -11.64 6.43
N ARG A 34 2.78 -10.51 6.21
CA ARG A 34 2.33 -9.21 6.71
C ARG A 34 0.99 -8.84 6.07
N ARG A 35 0.10 -8.28 6.88
CA ARG A 35 -1.19 -7.79 6.42
C ARG A 35 -1.47 -6.40 6.99
N ASP A 36 -1.88 -5.50 6.11
CA ASP A 36 -2.25 -4.14 6.46
C ASP A 36 -3.77 -4.00 6.42
N TYR A 37 -4.33 -3.37 7.46
CA TYR A 37 -5.74 -3.02 7.57
C TYR A 37 -5.84 -1.50 7.63
N SER A 38 -5.83 -0.88 6.46
CA SER A 38 -5.87 0.57 6.29
C SER A 38 -7.31 1.07 6.26
N LEU A 39 -7.51 2.32 6.73
CA LEU A 39 -8.70 3.10 6.40
C LEU A 39 -8.48 3.76 5.05
N SER A 40 -9.55 3.88 4.27
CA SER A 40 -9.53 4.75 3.11
C SER A 40 -9.33 6.20 3.55
N PRO A 41 -8.64 7.02 2.78
CA PRO A 41 -8.62 8.46 2.98
C PRO A 41 -10.05 8.99 3.12
N PHE A 42 -10.29 9.86 4.11
CA PHE A 42 -11.62 10.42 4.39
C PHE A 42 -11.94 11.64 3.52
N GLU A 43 -10.96 12.18 2.83
CA GLU A 43 -11.09 13.26 1.86
C GLU A 43 -10.35 12.92 0.56
N ASP A 44 -10.66 13.63 -0.51
CA ASP A 44 -9.96 13.50 -1.78
C ASP A 44 -8.47 13.81 -1.63
N THR A 45 -7.66 12.90 -2.10
CA THR A 45 -6.20 13.04 -2.16
C THR A 45 -5.76 13.51 -3.55
N VAL A 46 -4.48 13.78 -3.71
CA VAL A 46 -3.91 14.04 -5.04
C VAL A 46 -4.14 12.87 -6.00
N LEU A 47 -4.20 11.62 -5.49
CA LEU A 47 -4.46 10.43 -6.33
C LEU A 47 -5.87 10.47 -6.91
N ASP A 48 -6.85 10.96 -6.14
CA ASP A 48 -8.23 11.16 -6.61
C ASP A 48 -8.27 12.19 -7.73
N THR A 49 -7.56 13.31 -7.57
CA THR A 49 -7.48 14.36 -8.59
C THR A 49 -6.87 13.86 -9.89
N ILE A 50 -5.78 13.09 -9.81
CA ILE A 50 -5.11 12.51 -10.99
C ILE A 50 -6.06 11.54 -11.69
N LYS A 51 -6.69 10.63 -10.94
CA LYS A 51 -7.64 9.66 -11.51
C LYS A 51 -8.88 10.32 -12.11
N LYS A 52 -9.45 11.34 -11.48
CA LYS A 52 -10.58 12.12 -12.00
C LYS A 52 -10.22 12.85 -13.30
N SER A 53 -8.94 13.11 -13.54
CA SER A 53 -8.42 13.68 -14.78
C SER A 53 -8.15 12.64 -15.89
N ASN A 54 -8.61 11.39 -15.72
CA ASN A 54 -8.36 10.25 -16.61
C ASN A 54 -6.87 9.97 -16.81
N LEU A 55 -6.07 10.15 -15.75
CA LEU A 55 -4.67 9.84 -15.73
C LEU A 55 -4.41 8.60 -14.88
N ASP A 56 -3.29 7.92 -15.14
CA ASP A 56 -2.89 6.73 -14.41
C ASP A 56 -2.36 7.06 -13.02
N VAL A 57 -2.67 6.20 -12.06
CA VAL A 57 -2.06 6.18 -10.74
C VAL A 57 -1.54 4.78 -10.49
N ILE A 58 -0.24 4.61 -10.66
CA ILE A 58 0.44 3.33 -10.53
C ILE A 58 1.10 3.24 -9.16
N GLY A 59 0.66 2.31 -8.33
CA GLY A 59 1.22 2.06 -7.01
C GLY A 59 2.26 0.95 -7.03
N VAL A 60 3.50 1.25 -6.67
CA VAL A 60 4.58 0.27 -6.56
C VAL A 60 4.91 0.02 -5.09
N GLY A 61 4.94 -1.26 -4.69
CA GLY A 61 5.22 -1.66 -3.33
C GLY A 61 4.00 -1.56 -2.41
N LYS A 62 4.07 -0.76 -1.35
CA LYS A 62 3.03 -0.65 -0.31
C LYS A 62 1.97 0.40 -0.57
N ILE A 63 2.04 1.11 -1.67
CA ILE A 63 1.17 2.26 -1.94
C ILE A 63 -0.30 1.85 -1.98
N GLU A 64 -0.61 0.75 -2.65
CA GLU A 64 -1.96 0.21 -2.71
C GLU A 64 -2.54 -0.07 -1.31
N ASP A 65 -1.73 -0.66 -0.42
CA ASP A 65 -2.13 -0.96 0.96
C ASP A 65 -2.32 0.30 1.80
N ILE A 66 -1.46 1.31 1.62
CA ILE A 66 -1.52 2.57 2.37
C ILE A 66 -2.81 3.34 2.06
N PHE A 67 -3.17 3.41 0.79
CA PHE A 67 -4.37 4.10 0.32
C PHE A 67 -5.61 3.21 0.28
N ASN A 68 -5.55 2.00 0.83
CA ASN A 68 -6.65 1.04 0.82
C ASN A 68 -7.25 0.85 -0.58
N LYS A 69 -6.39 0.77 -1.60
CA LYS A 69 -6.72 0.66 -3.03
C LYS A 69 -7.45 1.87 -3.63
N GLN A 70 -7.69 2.94 -2.84
CA GLN A 70 -8.41 4.10 -3.33
C GLN A 70 -7.61 4.82 -4.41
N CYS A 71 -8.27 5.03 -5.55
CA CYS A 71 -7.73 5.76 -6.71
C CYS A 71 -6.44 5.21 -7.32
N ILE A 72 -6.06 4.00 -7.00
CA ILE A 72 -4.98 3.27 -7.69
C ILE A 72 -5.57 2.62 -8.96
N THR A 73 -4.97 2.88 -10.11
CA THR A 73 -5.39 2.30 -11.40
C THR A 73 -4.69 0.97 -11.68
N GLU A 74 -3.43 0.86 -11.28
CA GLU A 74 -2.63 -0.35 -11.35
C GLU A 74 -1.68 -0.42 -10.16
N ALA A 75 -1.44 -1.61 -9.62
CA ALA A 75 -0.54 -1.80 -8.49
C ALA A 75 0.34 -3.04 -8.66
N ILE A 76 1.55 -2.99 -8.11
CA ILE A 76 2.44 -4.12 -8.01
C ILE A 76 3.13 -4.18 -6.64
N HIS A 77 3.01 -5.32 -5.98
CA HIS A 77 3.76 -5.60 -4.76
C HIS A 77 5.21 -5.97 -5.08
N THR A 78 6.12 -5.56 -4.23
CA THR A 78 7.56 -5.76 -4.40
C THR A 78 8.13 -6.60 -3.27
N LYS A 79 9.19 -7.35 -3.56
CA LYS A 79 9.89 -8.22 -2.61
C LYS A 79 10.81 -7.42 -1.69
N ASP A 80 11.52 -6.46 -2.27
CA ASP A 80 12.50 -5.62 -1.61
C ASP A 80 12.62 -4.25 -2.31
N ASN A 81 13.54 -3.41 -1.84
CA ASN A 81 13.70 -2.06 -2.37
C ASN A 81 14.23 -2.04 -3.81
N MET A 82 15.10 -2.98 -4.17
CA MET A 82 15.63 -3.03 -5.54
C MET A 82 14.58 -3.50 -6.55
N ASP A 83 13.76 -4.48 -6.18
CA ASP A 83 12.59 -4.86 -6.98
C ASP A 83 11.65 -3.65 -7.17
N GLY A 84 11.47 -2.82 -6.15
CA GLY A 84 10.71 -1.56 -6.26
C GLY A 84 11.29 -0.60 -7.29
N VAL A 85 12.60 -0.44 -7.33
CA VAL A 85 13.30 0.38 -8.34
C VAL A 85 13.11 -0.23 -9.74
N ASP A 86 13.32 -1.52 -9.88
CA ASP A 86 13.19 -2.22 -11.17
C ASP A 86 11.76 -2.14 -11.71
N GLN A 87 10.74 -2.33 -10.88
CA GLN A 87 9.34 -2.18 -11.27
C GLN A 87 9.01 -0.74 -11.67
N THR A 88 9.53 0.25 -10.95
CA THR A 88 9.37 1.67 -11.31
C THR A 88 9.94 1.95 -12.69
N ILE A 89 11.17 1.49 -12.96
CA ILE A 89 11.81 1.64 -14.27
C ILE A 89 11.00 0.92 -15.37
N ASN A 90 10.46 -0.26 -15.08
CA ASN A 90 9.62 -1.00 -16.01
C ASN A 90 8.34 -0.24 -16.37
N TYR A 91 7.69 0.38 -15.38
CA TYR A 91 6.53 1.24 -15.62
C TYR A 91 6.87 2.52 -16.40
N MET A 92 8.01 3.14 -16.13
CA MET A 92 8.48 4.31 -16.89
C MET A 92 8.72 4.03 -18.37
N LYS A 93 8.97 2.77 -18.75
CA LYS A 93 9.14 2.35 -20.15
C LYS A 93 7.82 2.08 -20.88
N LYS A 94 6.71 1.97 -20.17
CA LYS A 94 5.39 1.76 -20.75
C LYS A 94 4.77 3.09 -21.16
N GLU A 95 3.85 3.05 -22.12
CA GLU A 95 3.03 4.20 -22.49
C GLU A 95 1.93 4.40 -21.41
N ASN A 96 2.29 5.03 -20.32
CA ASN A 96 1.35 5.48 -19.29
C ASN A 96 1.49 7.00 -19.09
N LYS A 97 0.40 7.64 -18.67
CA LYS A 97 0.37 9.08 -18.43
C LYS A 97 -0.27 9.35 -17.06
N GLY A 98 0.57 9.76 -16.12
CA GLY A 98 0.09 10.03 -14.76
C GLY A 98 1.20 9.97 -13.73
N LEU A 99 0.94 9.31 -12.61
CA LEU A 99 1.83 9.18 -11.47
C LEU A 99 2.28 7.73 -11.28
N ILE A 100 3.57 7.52 -11.15
CA ILE A 100 4.14 6.29 -10.59
C ILE A 100 4.59 6.61 -9.17
N PHE A 101 3.94 6.00 -8.18
CA PHE A 101 4.21 6.22 -6.76
C PHE A 101 4.81 4.96 -6.15
N THR A 102 6.07 5.06 -5.75
CA THR A 102 6.86 3.92 -5.22
C THR A 102 7.19 4.10 -3.76
#